data_61019e31bd39cbb5b10ed9da312a1b9a
#
_entry.id   61019e31bd39cbb5b10ed9da312a1b9a
#
_cell.length_a   1.000
_cell.length_b   1.000
_cell.length_c   1.000
_cell.angle_alpha   90.00
_cell.angle_beta   90.00
_cell.angle_gamma   90.00
#
_symmetry.space_group_name_H-M   'P 1'
#
loop_
_entity.id
_entity.type
_entity.pdbx_description
1 polymer ?
#
loop_
_entity_poly.entity_id
_entity_poly.type
_entity_poly.pdbx_seq_one_letter_code
_entity_poly.pdbx_strand_id
1 'polypeptide(L)'
;NGDKLTPEIAKESIERTFKLNTRAQSIFQYAEIKADGQNLIIKTKKPTPTLPGMLADPLFIMIDTKVTGRDIKKEGPICTGPYAVKSYSKAKAVMVANEKYWNGKVPFKNAEISTIDDPNTRAMALQKGEIDFAINIASGDLQLFKDKAKYNISEIASLRTVLAQINMNEGKPLHDPKVRAALIQCLDRETYNKVLLKDTFIPGKAPVPPSLDYGFDQLKDPNAYNPENAKKLLAEAGWKDTNGDGYVDKNGK
;
A
#
# COMPACT_ATOMS: atom_id res chain seq x y z
N ASN A 1 -28.20 -3.94 7.53
CA ASN A 1 -29.62 -4.28 7.46
C ASN A 1 -30.15 -4.89 8.75
N GLY A 2 -29.30 -5.44 9.62
CA GLY A 2 -29.65 -6.10 10.87
C GLY A 2 -29.83 -7.60 10.78
N ASP A 3 -29.62 -8.19 9.63
CA ASP A 3 -29.62 -9.64 9.46
C ASP A 3 -28.38 -10.26 10.12
N LYS A 4 -28.54 -11.50 10.61
CA LYS A 4 -27.45 -12.22 11.25
C LYS A 4 -26.46 -12.68 10.19
N LEU A 5 -25.16 -12.44 10.40
CA LEU A 5 -24.11 -13.06 9.60
C LEU A 5 -24.11 -14.58 9.88
N THR A 6 -24.33 -15.38 8.84
CA THR A 6 -24.27 -16.85 8.92
C THR A 6 -23.03 -17.39 8.21
N PRO A 7 -22.59 -18.61 8.50
CA PRO A 7 -21.49 -19.24 7.80
C PRO A 7 -21.72 -19.38 6.29
N GLU A 8 -22.97 -19.54 5.85
CA GLU A 8 -23.32 -19.56 4.42
C GLU A 8 -23.05 -18.22 3.76
N ILE A 9 -23.45 -17.10 4.38
CA ILE A 9 -23.17 -15.74 3.86
C ILE A 9 -21.67 -15.51 3.82
N ALA A 10 -20.94 -15.91 4.85
CA ALA A 10 -19.48 -15.77 4.88
C ALA A 10 -18.79 -16.60 3.78
N LYS A 11 -19.23 -17.86 3.59
CA LYS A 11 -18.77 -18.71 2.49
C LYS A 11 -19.00 -18.05 1.13
N GLU A 12 -20.25 -17.65 0.85
CA GLU A 12 -20.62 -17.02 -0.43
C GLU A 12 -19.82 -15.72 -0.67
N SER A 13 -19.60 -14.92 0.37
CA SER A 13 -18.81 -13.70 0.28
C SER A 13 -17.36 -13.97 -0.10
N ILE A 14 -16.70 -14.96 0.51
CA ILE A 14 -15.33 -15.36 0.20
C ILE A 14 -15.26 -15.94 -1.22
N GLU A 15 -16.13 -16.88 -1.58
CA GLU A 15 -16.17 -17.48 -2.91
C GLU A 15 -16.42 -16.43 -4.00
N ARG A 16 -17.30 -15.46 -3.74
CA ARG A 16 -17.49 -14.30 -4.63
C ARG A 16 -16.20 -13.52 -4.84
N THR A 17 -15.45 -13.28 -3.78
CA THR A 17 -14.16 -12.57 -3.87
C THR A 17 -13.18 -13.32 -4.77
N PHE A 18 -13.05 -14.63 -4.61
CA PHE A 18 -12.22 -15.47 -5.48
C PHE A 18 -12.67 -15.48 -6.94
N LYS A 19 -13.98 -15.41 -7.18
CA LYS A 19 -14.54 -15.36 -8.54
C LYS A 19 -14.28 -14.03 -9.25
N LEU A 20 -14.34 -12.91 -8.50
CA LEU A 20 -14.28 -11.57 -9.08
C LEU A 20 -12.88 -10.95 -9.06
N ASN A 21 -11.98 -11.45 -8.22
CA ASN A 21 -10.66 -10.85 -8.02
C ASN A 21 -9.54 -11.91 -8.06
N THR A 22 -8.74 -11.86 -9.11
CA THR A 22 -7.61 -12.79 -9.31
C THR A 22 -6.53 -12.64 -8.24
N ARG A 23 -6.38 -11.46 -7.61
CA ARG A 23 -5.47 -11.25 -6.49
C ARG A 23 -5.81 -12.11 -5.27
N ALA A 24 -7.08 -12.41 -5.05
CA ALA A 24 -7.48 -13.31 -3.95
C ALA A 24 -6.79 -14.67 -4.03
N GLN A 25 -6.62 -15.21 -5.25
CA GLN A 25 -5.95 -16.48 -5.50
C GLN A 25 -4.45 -16.44 -5.18
N SER A 26 -3.82 -15.26 -5.25
CA SER A 26 -2.41 -15.09 -4.88
C SER A 26 -2.19 -14.96 -3.37
N ILE A 27 -3.23 -14.58 -2.62
CA ILE A 27 -3.15 -14.48 -1.15
C ILE A 27 -3.18 -15.88 -0.54
N PHE A 28 -4.20 -16.69 -0.85
CA PHE A 28 -4.23 -18.11 -0.50
C PHE A 28 -5.08 -18.90 -1.48
N GLN A 29 -4.99 -20.22 -1.41
CA GLN A 29 -5.81 -21.12 -2.20
C GLN A 29 -6.53 -22.11 -1.28
N TYR A 30 -7.84 -22.22 -1.45
CA TYR A 30 -8.63 -23.20 -0.74
C TYR A 30 -8.93 -24.45 -1.61
N ALA A 31 -9.09 -25.58 -0.96
CA ALA A 31 -9.60 -26.81 -1.56
C ALA A 31 -11.13 -26.89 -1.38
N GLU A 32 -11.62 -26.45 -0.21
CA GLU A 32 -13.03 -26.47 0.14
C GLU A 32 -13.36 -25.35 1.13
N ILE A 33 -14.55 -24.75 0.98
CA ILE A 33 -15.17 -23.90 1.99
C ILE A 33 -16.55 -24.48 2.31
N LYS A 34 -16.79 -24.82 3.56
CA LYS A 34 -18.03 -25.44 4.01
C LYS A 34 -18.64 -24.68 5.17
N ALA A 35 -19.95 -24.43 5.10
CA ALA A 35 -20.75 -24.02 6.25
C ALA A 35 -21.21 -25.27 6.99
N ASP A 36 -21.02 -25.31 8.32
CA ASP A 36 -21.38 -26.45 9.16
C ASP A 36 -21.89 -25.95 10.51
N GLY A 37 -23.21 -25.95 10.66
CA GLY A 37 -23.88 -25.37 11.83
C GLY A 37 -23.60 -23.89 11.99
N GLN A 38 -22.84 -23.51 12.99
CA GLN A 38 -22.39 -22.11 13.22
C GLN A 38 -20.94 -21.88 12.80
N ASN A 39 -20.30 -22.85 12.17
CA ASN A 39 -18.90 -22.81 11.82
C ASN A 39 -18.72 -22.62 10.31
N LEU A 40 -17.71 -21.83 9.95
CA LEU A 40 -17.16 -21.76 8.60
C LEU A 40 -15.86 -22.57 8.59
N ILE A 41 -15.82 -23.63 7.82
CA ILE A 41 -14.65 -24.51 7.68
C ILE A 41 -13.98 -24.18 6.36
N ILE A 42 -12.69 -23.78 6.42
CA ILE A 42 -11.88 -23.51 5.23
C ILE A 42 -10.73 -24.52 5.20
N LYS A 43 -10.73 -25.38 4.19
CA LYS A 43 -9.64 -26.31 3.91
C LYS A 43 -8.75 -25.73 2.82
N THR A 44 -7.51 -25.42 3.15
CA THR A 44 -6.53 -24.91 2.20
C THR A 44 -5.88 -26.03 1.39
N LYS A 45 -5.41 -25.73 0.17
CA LYS A 45 -4.71 -26.72 -0.69
C LYS A 45 -3.35 -27.14 -0.14
N LYS A 46 -2.72 -26.29 0.66
CA LYS A 46 -1.45 -26.54 1.34
C LYS A 46 -1.55 -26.05 2.78
N PRO A 47 -0.76 -26.58 3.74
CA PRO A 47 -0.70 -26.03 5.09
C PRO A 47 -0.48 -24.53 5.07
N THR A 48 -1.39 -23.77 5.68
CA THR A 48 -1.39 -22.30 5.65
C THR A 48 -1.66 -21.77 7.07
N PRO A 49 -0.67 -21.79 7.97
CA PRO A 49 -0.85 -21.38 9.37
C PRO A 49 -1.20 -19.89 9.51
N THR A 50 -0.89 -19.08 8.51
CA THR A 50 -1.16 -17.64 8.46
C THR A 50 -2.55 -17.28 7.90
N LEU A 51 -3.41 -18.28 7.63
CA LEU A 51 -4.74 -18.07 7.06
C LEU A 51 -5.60 -17.01 7.78
N PRO A 52 -5.65 -16.93 9.13
CA PRO A 52 -6.41 -15.88 9.81
C PRO A 52 -5.94 -14.48 9.45
N GLY A 53 -4.62 -14.25 9.37
CA GLY A 53 -4.04 -12.98 8.94
C GLY A 53 -4.34 -12.66 7.47
N MET A 54 -4.35 -13.67 6.60
CA MET A 54 -4.70 -13.50 5.18
C MET A 54 -6.18 -13.12 5.00
N LEU A 55 -7.07 -13.65 5.82
CA LEU A 55 -8.49 -13.28 5.81
C LEU A 55 -8.77 -11.88 6.36
N ALA A 56 -7.80 -11.27 7.04
CA ALA A 56 -7.86 -9.87 7.46
C ALA A 56 -7.55 -8.88 6.32
N ASP A 57 -7.10 -9.35 5.15
CA ASP A 57 -6.95 -8.47 3.97
C ASP A 57 -8.32 -7.87 3.60
N PRO A 58 -8.41 -6.54 3.33
CA PRO A 58 -9.65 -5.88 2.94
C PRO A 58 -10.40 -6.50 1.76
N LEU A 59 -9.74 -7.33 0.95
CA LEU A 59 -10.42 -8.11 -0.11
C LEU A 59 -11.48 -9.07 0.42
N PHE A 60 -11.30 -9.57 1.64
CA PHE A 60 -12.17 -10.58 2.25
C PHE A 60 -13.22 -9.98 3.19
N ILE A 61 -13.60 -8.71 2.99
CA ILE A 61 -14.73 -8.13 3.73
C ILE A 61 -15.98 -8.96 3.52
N MET A 62 -16.72 -9.19 4.60
CA MET A 62 -17.96 -9.94 4.55
C MET A 62 -19.08 -9.08 3.96
N ILE A 63 -19.60 -9.49 2.81
CA ILE A 63 -20.67 -8.81 2.07
C ILE A 63 -21.91 -9.70 2.11
N ASP A 64 -23.06 -9.11 2.40
CA ASP A 64 -24.33 -9.82 2.25
C ASP A 64 -24.63 -10.01 0.75
N THR A 65 -24.48 -11.26 0.29
CA THR A 65 -24.69 -11.65 -1.10
C THR A 65 -26.14 -11.92 -1.44
N LYS A 66 -27.03 -12.01 -0.43
CA LYS A 66 -28.45 -12.35 -0.59
C LYS A 66 -29.31 -11.16 -0.91
N VAL A 67 -28.81 -9.95 -0.72
CA VAL A 67 -29.55 -8.72 -1.04
C VAL A 67 -29.61 -8.55 -2.55
N THR A 68 -30.78 -8.87 -3.11
CA THR A 68 -31.06 -8.73 -4.55
C THR A 68 -31.48 -7.29 -4.88
N GLY A 69 -31.18 -6.84 -6.10
CA GLY A 69 -31.61 -5.54 -6.59
C GLY A 69 -30.76 -4.35 -6.15
N ARG A 70 -29.74 -4.54 -5.30
CA ARG A 70 -28.84 -3.46 -4.87
C ARG A 70 -27.70 -3.27 -5.87
N ASP A 71 -27.54 -2.07 -6.36
CA ASP A 71 -26.36 -1.68 -7.16
C ASP A 71 -25.19 -1.35 -6.23
N ILE A 72 -24.33 -2.34 -5.98
CA ILE A 72 -23.17 -2.19 -5.09
C ILE A 72 -22.23 -1.05 -5.54
N LYS A 73 -22.17 -0.74 -6.83
CA LYS A 73 -21.32 0.34 -7.35
C LYS A 73 -21.87 1.73 -7.04
N LYS A 74 -23.16 1.87 -6.85
CA LYS A 74 -23.82 3.15 -6.52
C LYS A 74 -24.20 3.28 -5.06
N GLU A 75 -24.64 2.18 -4.47
CA GLU A 75 -25.19 2.16 -3.12
C GLU A 75 -24.24 1.57 -2.07
N GLY A 76 -23.09 1.04 -2.52
CA GLY A 76 -22.15 0.33 -1.67
C GLY A 76 -22.67 -1.04 -1.21
N PRO A 77 -21.77 -1.89 -0.65
CA PRO A 77 -22.14 -3.21 -0.13
C PRO A 77 -22.83 -3.11 1.24
N ILE A 78 -23.59 -4.15 1.61
CA ILE A 78 -24.02 -4.38 2.98
C ILE A 78 -22.99 -5.27 3.65
N CYS A 79 -22.38 -4.77 4.71
CA CYS A 79 -21.26 -5.39 5.42
C CYS A 79 -21.50 -5.40 6.93
N THR A 80 -20.51 -5.92 7.67
CA THR A 80 -20.53 -6.04 9.15
C THR A 80 -19.81 -4.89 9.86
N GLY A 81 -19.42 -3.84 9.15
CA GLY A 81 -18.62 -2.74 9.65
C GLY A 81 -19.36 -1.75 10.56
N PRO A 82 -18.62 -0.80 11.16
CA PRO A 82 -19.17 0.22 12.07
C PRO A 82 -20.05 1.25 11.36
N TYR A 83 -19.92 1.40 10.05
CA TYR A 83 -20.69 2.34 9.25
C TYR A 83 -21.42 1.65 8.12
N ALA A 84 -22.67 2.07 7.87
CA ALA A 84 -23.47 1.67 6.72
C ALA A 84 -23.35 2.74 5.62
N VAL A 85 -23.14 2.30 4.38
CA VAL A 85 -23.07 3.20 3.22
C VAL A 85 -24.47 3.72 2.87
N LYS A 86 -24.64 5.04 2.85
CA LYS A 86 -25.86 5.71 2.46
C LYS A 86 -25.84 6.08 0.97
N SER A 87 -24.70 6.56 0.50
CA SER A 87 -24.47 6.80 -0.92
C SER A 87 -22.99 6.61 -1.26
N TYR A 88 -22.73 6.20 -2.49
CA TYR A 88 -21.38 5.92 -2.96
C TYR A 88 -21.20 6.42 -4.39
N SER A 89 -20.08 7.07 -4.63
CA SER A 89 -19.57 7.43 -5.95
C SER A 89 -18.04 7.26 -5.96
N LYS A 90 -17.43 7.37 -7.13
CA LYS A 90 -15.97 7.36 -7.24
C LYS A 90 -15.29 8.48 -6.43
N ALA A 91 -15.94 9.62 -6.30
CA ALA A 91 -15.39 10.79 -5.63
C ALA A 91 -15.70 10.84 -4.13
N LYS A 92 -16.82 10.23 -3.69
CA LYS A 92 -17.30 10.40 -2.32
C LYS A 92 -18.13 9.20 -1.85
N ALA A 93 -17.91 8.79 -0.61
CA ALA A 93 -18.76 7.87 0.12
C ALA A 93 -19.38 8.61 1.33
N VAL A 94 -20.71 8.55 1.45
CA VAL A 94 -21.44 9.07 2.62
C VAL A 94 -21.93 7.89 3.43
N MET A 95 -21.64 7.91 4.72
CA MET A 95 -21.90 6.80 5.62
C MET A 95 -22.59 7.27 6.89
N VAL A 96 -23.37 6.39 7.49
CA VAL A 96 -24.02 6.60 8.79
C VAL A 96 -23.61 5.49 9.76
N ALA A 97 -23.60 5.82 11.05
CA ALA A 97 -23.29 4.83 12.08
C ALA A 97 -24.19 3.61 11.98
N ASN A 98 -23.60 2.44 12.10
CA ASN A 98 -24.35 1.18 12.25
C ASN A 98 -24.69 1.00 13.74
N GLU A 99 -25.92 1.31 14.12
CA GLU A 99 -26.39 1.18 15.50
C GLU A 99 -26.38 -0.26 16.02
N LYS A 100 -26.33 -1.24 15.10
CA LYS A 100 -26.24 -2.68 15.41
C LYS A 100 -24.82 -3.21 15.25
N TYR A 101 -23.82 -2.33 15.31
CA TYR A 101 -22.42 -2.79 15.20
C TYR A 101 -22.05 -3.71 16.34
N TRP A 102 -21.53 -4.88 16.03
CA TRP A 102 -21.24 -5.96 16.97
C TRP A 102 -20.13 -5.63 17.99
N ASN A 103 -19.27 -4.66 17.67
CA ASN A 103 -18.14 -4.28 18.53
C ASN A 103 -18.38 -2.93 19.24
N GLY A 104 -19.62 -2.67 19.64
CA GLY A 104 -19.97 -1.55 20.50
C GLY A 104 -20.38 -0.26 19.77
N LYS A 105 -20.42 0.84 20.53
CA LYS A 105 -20.93 2.11 20.04
C LYS A 105 -19.93 2.79 19.09
N VAL A 106 -20.44 3.25 17.95
CA VAL A 106 -19.67 4.03 16.98
C VAL A 106 -19.56 5.49 17.43
N PRO A 107 -18.37 6.10 17.46
CA PRO A 107 -18.17 7.43 18.05
C PRO A 107 -18.84 8.57 17.25
N PHE A 108 -18.88 8.48 15.93
CA PHE A 108 -19.48 9.50 15.06
C PHE A 108 -20.75 9.00 14.40
N LYS A 109 -21.80 9.83 14.36
CA LYS A 109 -23.07 9.45 13.74
C LYS A 109 -22.98 9.40 12.21
N ASN A 110 -22.19 10.26 11.62
CA ASN A 110 -21.99 10.37 10.18
C ASN A 110 -20.49 10.36 9.87
N ALA A 111 -20.12 9.82 8.71
CA ALA A 111 -18.79 9.88 8.17
C ALA A 111 -18.85 10.09 6.65
N GLU A 112 -17.95 10.91 6.13
CA GLU A 112 -17.78 11.13 4.71
C GLU A 112 -16.34 10.81 4.33
N ILE A 113 -16.16 10.04 3.28
CA ILE A 113 -14.84 9.78 2.69
C ILE A 113 -14.80 10.40 1.32
N SER A 114 -13.94 11.38 1.13
CA SER A 114 -13.72 12.06 -0.16
C SER A 114 -12.40 11.62 -0.78
N THR A 115 -12.38 11.33 -2.08
CA THR A 115 -11.18 11.08 -2.85
C THR A 115 -10.63 12.41 -3.34
N ILE A 116 -9.47 12.82 -2.83
CA ILE A 116 -8.74 14.02 -3.26
C ILE A 116 -7.38 13.54 -3.74
N ASP A 117 -7.20 13.41 -5.06
CA ASP A 117 -6.02 12.78 -5.66
C ASP A 117 -4.76 13.65 -5.49
N ASP A 118 -4.90 14.96 -5.71
CA ASP A 118 -3.77 15.89 -5.56
C ASP A 118 -3.40 16.10 -4.09
N PRO A 119 -2.14 15.84 -3.69
CA PRO A 119 -1.72 15.94 -2.30
C PRO A 119 -1.76 17.37 -1.74
N ASN A 120 -1.46 18.39 -2.57
CA ASN A 120 -1.49 19.79 -2.11
C ASN A 120 -2.93 20.23 -1.86
N THR A 121 -3.85 19.89 -2.75
CA THR A 121 -5.29 20.15 -2.58
C THR A 121 -5.81 19.47 -1.31
N ARG A 122 -5.38 18.23 -1.02
CA ARG A 122 -5.75 17.51 0.19
C ARG A 122 -5.21 18.18 1.46
N ALA A 123 -3.96 18.64 1.45
CA ALA A 123 -3.38 19.41 2.56
C ALA A 123 -4.12 20.73 2.78
N MET A 124 -4.46 21.46 1.72
CA MET A 124 -5.22 22.70 1.81
C MET A 124 -6.64 22.48 2.35
N ALA A 125 -7.34 21.43 1.93
CA ALA A 125 -8.67 21.09 2.44
C ALA A 125 -8.65 20.83 3.96
N LEU A 126 -7.62 20.09 4.45
CA LEU A 126 -7.43 19.90 5.90
C LEU A 126 -7.12 21.21 6.62
N GLN A 127 -6.27 22.05 6.06
CA GLN A 127 -5.90 23.34 6.65
C GLN A 127 -7.10 24.29 6.79
N LYS A 128 -8.00 24.29 5.79
CA LYS A 128 -9.24 25.08 5.79
C LYS A 128 -10.34 24.50 6.66
N GLY A 129 -10.19 23.24 7.14
CA GLY A 129 -11.24 22.56 7.89
C GLY A 129 -12.39 22.02 7.02
N GLU A 130 -12.15 21.85 5.72
CA GLU A 130 -13.11 21.21 4.79
C GLU A 130 -13.15 19.69 5.00
N ILE A 131 -12.07 19.12 5.56
CA ILE A 131 -11.96 17.75 6.03
C ILE A 131 -11.31 17.73 7.41
N ASP A 132 -11.67 16.74 8.24
CA ASP A 132 -11.17 16.59 9.61
C ASP A 132 -9.96 15.66 9.71
N PHE A 133 -9.78 14.79 8.73
CA PHE A 133 -8.73 13.78 8.70
C PHE A 133 -8.20 13.59 7.28
N ALA A 134 -6.89 13.51 7.13
CA ALA A 134 -6.24 13.23 5.86
C ALA A 134 -5.16 12.18 6.00
N ILE A 135 -5.03 11.30 5.01
CA ILE A 135 -3.93 10.34 4.89
C ILE A 135 -3.01 10.74 3.74
N ASN A 136 -1.76 10.30 3.81
CA ASN A 136 -0.76 10.54 2.75
C ASN A 136 -0.56 12.04 2.45
N ILE A 137 -0.38 12.84 3.49
CA ILE A 137 0.11 14.22 3.34
C ILE A 137 1.54 14.16 2.82
N ALA A 138 1.86 14.98 1.82
CA ALA A 138 3.20 15.03 1.28
C ALA A 138 4.20 15.54 2.32
N SER A 139 5.42 15.00 2.32
CA SER A 139 6.47 15.36 3.29
C SER A 139 6.75 16.84 3.35
N GLY A 140 6.70 17.54 2.19
CA GLY A 140 6.88 18.99 2.09
C GLY A 140 5.78 19.79 2.77
N ASP A 141 4.55 19.25 2.83
CA ASP A 141 3.38 19.93 3.38
C ASP A 141 3.20 19.72 4.88
N LEU A 142 3.91 18.76 5.49
CA LEU A 142 3.81 18.47 6.94
C LEU A 142 4.12 19.71 7.81
N GLN A 143 4.96 20.62 7.31
CA GLN A 143 5.25 21.87 8.01
C GLN A 143 4.04 22.80 8.17
N LEU A 144 2.98 22.65 7.36
CA LEU A 144 1.74 23.42 7.47
C LEU A 144 0.94 23.03 8.73
N PHE A 145 1.23 21.88 9.32
CA PHE A 145 0.50 21.25 10.43
C PHE A 145 1.29 21.20 11.74
N LYS A 146 2.30 22.09 11.90
CA LYS A 146 3.17 22.10 13.10
C LYS A 146 2.47 22.55 14.37
N ASP A 147 1.36 23.24 14.28
CA ASP A 147 0.58 23.68 15.44
C ASP A 147 -0.08 22.46 16.11
N LYS A 148 0.58 21.94 17.15
CA LYS A 148 0.13 20.77 17.91
C LYS A 148 -1.17 21.00 18.70
N ALA A 149 -1.57 22.26 18.92
CA ALA A 149 -2.86 22.57 19.54
C ALA A 149 -4.02 22.36 18.57
N LYS A 150 -3.75 22.48 17.27
CA LYS A 150 -4.73 22.35 16.18
C LYS A 150 -4.69 21.00 15.47
N TYR A 151 -3.49 20.42 15.31
CA TYR A 151 -3.29 19.23 14.51
C TYR A 151 -2.59 18.12 15.28
N ASN A 152 -3.04 16.89 15.05
CA ASN A 152 -2.35 15.69 15.49
C ASN A 152 -1.77 14.98 14.26
N ILE A 153 -0.45 14.88 14.19
CA ILE A 153 0.27 14.17 13.13
C ILE A 153 0.67 12.79 13.66
N SER A 154 0.25 11.73 12.96
CA SER A 154 0.68 10.36 13.22
C SER A 154 1.60 9.89 12.11
N GLU A 155 2.85 9.63 12.44
CA GLU A 155 3.86 9.04 11.55
C GLU A 155 4.20 7.64 12.05
N ILE A 156 4.02 6.64 11.21
CA ILE A 156 4.24 5.24 11.57
C ILE A 156 5.08 4.59 10.48
N ALA A 157 6.19 3.95 10.89
CA ALA A 157 6.97 3.10 9.99
C ALA A 157 6.09 1.96 9.47
N SER A 158 5.81 1.97 8.18
CA SER A 158 4.92 1.01 7.53
C SER A 158 5.69 -0.19 6.96
N LEU A 159 4.95 -1.19 6.48
CA LEU A 159 5.52 -2.30 5.72
C LEU A 159 5.79 -1.94 4.24
N ARG A 160 5.54 -0.69 3.85
CA ARG A 160 5.73 -0.24 2.47
C ARG A 160 7.20 0.05 2.20
N THR A 161 7.76 -0.60 1.19
CA THR A 161 9.06 -0.27 0.60
C THR A 161 8.86 0.33 -0.77
N VAL A 162 9.47 1.49 -1.02
CA VAL A 162 9.51 2.12 -2.34
C VAL A 162 10.81 1.67 -3.02
N LEU A 163 10.68 1.05 -4.18
CA LEU A 163 11.82 0.52 -4.93
C LEU A 163 11.63 0.75 -6.43
N ALA A 164 12.73 0.84 -7.16
CA ALA A 164 12.74 0.84 -8.61
C ALA A 164 12.91 -0.60 -9.12
N GLN A 165 11.96 -1.04 -9.95
CA GLN A 165 12.07 -2.31 -10.65
C GLN A 165 12.91 -2.13 -11.93
N ILE A 166 13.93 -2.96 -12.10
CA ILE A 166 14.91 -2.83 -13.18
C ILE A 166 14.63 -3.85 -14.28
N ASN A 167 14.63 -3.40 -15.54
CA ASN A 167 14.57 -4.30 -16.69
C ASN A 167 15.94 -4.90 -16.96
N MET A 168 16.12 -6.17 -16.61
CA MET A 168 17.37 -6.93 -16.78
C MET A 168 17.37 -7.83 -18.03
N ASN A 169 16.48 -7.62 -18.99
CA ASN A 169 16.46 -8.42 -20.20
C ASN A 169 17.75 -8.25 -21.01
N GLU A 170 18.12 -9.31 -21.73
CA GLU A 170 19.28 -9.29 -22.64
C GLU A 170 19.19 -8.14 -23.64
N GLY A 171 20.32 -7.51 -23.95
CA GLY A 171 20.40 -6.35 -24.83
C GLY A 171 20.00 -5.01 -24.20
N LYS A 172 19.59 -4.99 -22.91
CA LYS A 172 19.34 -3.74 -22.19
C LYS A 172 20.56 -3.34 -21.34
N PRO A 173 20.81 -2.02 -21.16
CA PRO A 173 21.98 -1.56 -20.40
C PRO A 173 22.06 -2.15 -18.99
N LEU A 174 20.92 -2.30 -18.32
CA LEU A 174 20.81 -2.83 -16.96
C LEU A 174 20.88 -4.36 -16.88
N HIS A 175 21.13 -5.06 -18.00
CA HIS A 175 21.51 -6.48 -18.00
C HIS A 175 22.89 -6.68 -17.34
N ASP A 176 23.80 -5.73 -17.51
CA ASP A 176 25.11 -5.76 -16.91
C ASP A 176 25.04 -5.45 -15.38
N PRO A 177 25.52 -6.35 -14.50
CA PRO A 177 25.51 -6.11 -13.06
C PRO A 177 26.35 -4.92 -12.62
N LYS A 178 27.42 -4.56 -13.35
CA LYS A 178 28.24 -3.38 -13.03
C LYS A 178 27.46 -2.09 -13.26
N VAL A 179 26.68 -2.04 -14.33
CA VAL A 179 25.80 -0.88 -14.63
C VAL A 179 24.73 -0.74 -13.55
N ARG A 180 24.14 -1.84 -13.11
CA ARG A 180 23.16 -1.79 -11.99
C ARG A 180 23.78 -1.29 -10.69
N ALA A 181 24.96 -1.83 -10.33
CA ALA A 181 25.66 -1.39 -9.13
C ALA A 181 26.04 0.09 -9.20
N ALA A 182 26.53 0.56 -10.34
CA ALA A 182 26.85 1.95 -10.56
C ALA A 182 25.62 2.84 -10.40
N LEU A 183 24.48 2.47 -10.98
CA LEU A 183 23.23 3.23 -10.88
C LEU A 183 22.77 3.39 -9.42
N ILE A 184 22.89 2.35 -8.61
CA ILE A 184 22.49 2.43 -7.19
C ILE A 184 23.50 3.25 -6.38
N GLN A 185 24.81 3.09 -6.65
CA GLN A 185 25.86 3.80 -5.92
C GLN A 185 25.95 5.29 -6.25
N CYS A 186 25.35 5.77 -7.34
CA CYS A 186 25.29 7.20 -7.63
C CYS A 186 24.12 7.92 -6.90
N LEU A 187 23.22 7.18 -6.21
CA LEU A 187 22.09 7.75 -5.49
C LEU A 187 22.42 8.02 -4.02
N ASP A 188 22.56 9.29 -3.67
CA ASP A 188 22.68 9.72 -2.27
C ASP A 188 21.30 9.69 -1.58
N ARG A 189 20.92 8.50 -1.11
CA ARG A 189 19.62 8.27 -0.48
C ARG A 189 19.45 9.02 0.83
N GLU A 190 20.54 9.23 1.57
CA GLU A 190 20.52 10.00 2.83
C GLU A 190 20.22 11.47 2.57
N THR A 191 20.98 12.11 1.68
CA THR A 191 20.73 13.51 1.31
C THR A 191 19.36 13.67 0.66
N TYR A 192 18.96 12.75 -0.20
CA TYR A 192 17.62 12.75 -0.80
C TYR A 192 16.52 12.72 0.28
N ASN A 193 16.63 11.81 1.26
CA ASN A 193 15.69 11.72 2.37
C ASN A 193 15.64 13.03 3.17
N LYS A 194 16.79 13.54 3.56
CA LYS A 194 16.91 14.77 4.36
C LYS A 194 16.36 16.01 3.64
N VAL A 195 16.76 16.21 2.40
CA VAL A 195 16.46 17.47 1.68
C VAL A 195 15.06 17.47 1.08
N LEU A 196 14.67 16.38 0.40
CA LEU A 196 13.40 16.32 -0.32
C LEU A 196 12.28 15.70 0.52
N LEU A 197 12.58 14.65 1.26
CA LEU A 197 11.55 13.92 2.03
C LEU A 197 11.48 14.37 3.50
N LYS A 198 12.31 15.34 3.93
CA LYS A 198 12.28 15.93 5.28
C LYS A 198 12.37 14.87 6.39
N ASP A 199 13.20 13.85 6.20
CA ASP A 199 13.42 12.71 7.10
C ASP A 199 12.15 11.87 7.42
N THR A 200 11.15 11.91 6.55
CA THR A 200 9.92 11.12 6.73
C THR A 200 10.02 9.69 6.21
N PHE A 201 11.15 9.31 5.63
CA PHE A 201 11.44 7.96 5.14
C PHE A 201 12.68 7.40 5.83
N ILE A 202 12.88 6.11 5.69
CA ILE A 202 14.10 5.42 6.12
C ILE A 202 14.84 4.97 4.87
N PRO A 203 16.10 5.41 4.65
CA PRO A 203 16.90 4.97 3.49
C PRO A 203 17.00 3.45 3.42
N GLY A 204 16.60 2.89 2.25
CA GLY A 204 16.52 1.44 2.07
C GLY A 204 17.89 0.79 1.86
N LYS A 205 18.15 -0.34 2.52
CA LYS A 205 19.30 -1.23 2.30
C LYS A 205 18.88 -2.55 1.64
N ALA A 206 17.58 -2.87 1.73
CA ALA A 206 16.99 -4.10 1.24
C ALA A 206 15.52 -3.86 0.86
N PRO A 207 14.89 -4.78 0.11
CA PRO A 207 13.46 -4.69 -0.21
C PRO A 207 12.55 -4.92 1.01
N VAL A 208 13.10 -5.43 2.13
CA VAL A 208 12.38 -5.66 3.39
C VAL A 208 12.51 -4.41 4.27
N PRO A 209 11.40 -3.84 4.77
CA PRO A 209 11.44 -2.64 5.61
C PRO A 209 11.93 -2.95 7.03
N PRO A 210 12.52 -1.95 7.74
CA PRO A 210 13.02 -2.13 9.11
C PRO A 210 11.94 -2.43 10.15
N SER A 211 10.67 -2.15 9.83
CA SER A 211 9.52 -2.48 10.69
C SER A 211 9.22 -3.97 10.81
N LEU A 212 9.87 -4.80 9.98
CA LEU A 212 9.87 -6.27 10.11
C LEU A 212 11.16 -6.72 10.78
N ASP A 213 11.05 -7.57 11.79
CA ASP A 213 12.19 -8.12 12.52
C ASP A 213 12.92 -9.21 11.71
N TYR A 214 13.53 -8.79 10.61
CA TYR A 214 14.36 -9.65 9.74
C TYR A 214 15.82 -9.20 9.72
N GLY A 215 16.29 -8.52 10.77
CA GLY A 215 17.68 -8.12 10.92
C GLY A 215 18.11 -6.96 10.03
N PHE A 216 17.20 -6.06 9.66
CA PHE A 216 17.52 -4.90 8.80
C PHE A 216 18.71 -4.07 9.29
N ASP A 217 18.81 -3.86 10.60
CA ASP A 217 19.91 -3.07 11.21
C ASP A 217 21.27 -3.72 11.07
N GLN A 218 21.32 -5.06 10.95
CA GLN A 218 22.55 -5.83 10.78
C GLN A 218 23.00 -5.86 9.31
N LEU A 219 22.15 -5.42 8.37
CA LEU A 219 22.51 -5.41 6.95
C LEU A 219 23.54 -4.33 6.67
N LYS A 220 24.64 -4.73 6.03
CA LYS A 220 25.54 -3.81 5.36
C LYS A 220 24.92 -3.46 4.01
N ASP A 221 24.92 -2.17 3.66
CA ASP A 221 24.52 -1.76 2.32
C ASP A 221 25.67 -2.03 1.32
N PRO A 222 25.53 -3.04 0.46
CA PRO A 222 26.59 -3.36 -0.52
C PRO A 222 26.72 -2.30 -1.61
N ASN A 223 25.72 -1.43 -1.73
CA ASN A 223 25.61 -0.37 -2.73
C ASN A 223 25.43 0.99 -2.08
N ALA A 224 26.17 1.25 -0.99
CA ALA A 224 26.22 2.58 -0.36
C ALA A 224 26.65 3.64 -1.38
N TYR A 225 26.22 4.87 -1.18
CA TYR A 225 26.58 5.99 -2.05
C TYR A 225 28.10 6.12 -2.24
N ASN A 226 28.53 5.97 -3.47
CA ASN A 226 29.94 6.06 -3.86
C ASN A 226 30.04 6.43 -5.35
N PRO A 227 29.93 7.71 -5.70
CA PRO A 227 29.92 8.14 -7.10
C PRO A 227 31.24 7.85 -7.84
N GLU A 228 32.38 7.84 -7.14
CA GLU A 228 33.66 7.51 -7.77
C GLU A 228 33.74 6.03 -8.16
N ASN A 229 33.27 5.13 -7.31
CA ASN A 229 33.18 3.73 -7.67
C ASN A 229 32.10 3.48 -8.75
N ALA A 230 31.01 4.23 -8.75
CA ALA A 230 30.00 4.17 -9.79
C ALA A 230 30.59 4.51 -11.19
N LYS A 231 31.38 5.59 -11.29
CA LYS A 231 32.09 5.96 -12.52
C LYS A 231 33.05 4.86 -12.98
N LYS A 232 33.80 4.26 -12.04
CA LYS A 232 34.71 3.15 -12.35
C LYS A 232 33.94 1.94 -12.91
N LEU A 233 32.85 1.54 -12.28
CA LEU A 233 32.02 0.43 -12.73
C LEU A 233 31.41 0.66 -14.12
N LEU A 234 30.97 1.89 -14.42
CA LEU A 234 30.50 2.26 -15.75
C LEU A 234 31.62 2.13 -16.78
N ALA A 235 32.80 2.67 -16.48
CA ALA A 235 33.95 2.58 -17.37
C ALA A 235 34.38 1.11 -17.63
N GLU A 236 34.37 0.25 -16.60
CA GLU A 236 34.62 -1.19 -16.73
C GLU A 236 33.55 -1.91 -17.54
N ALA A 237 32.31 -1.43 -17.54
CA ALA A 237 31.21 -1.95 -18.37
C ALA A 237 31.25 -1.38 -19.82
N GLY A 238 32.23 -0.53 -20.15
CA GLY A 238 32.42 0.05 -21.47
C GLY A 238 31.62 1.34 -21.71
N TRP A 239 31.06 1.95 -20.65
CA TRP A 239 30.37 3.23 -20.72
C TRP A 239 31.35 4.35 -20.36
N LYS A 240 31.62 5.26 -21.30
CA LYS A 240 32.54 6.39 -21.12
C LYS A 240 31.99 7.60 -21.87
N ASP A 241 32.23 8.79 -21.31
CA ASP A 241 32.03 10.02 -22.04
C ASP A 241 33.14 10.15 -23.11
N THR A 242 32.80 9.93 -24.38
CA THR A 242 33.76 9.90 -25.48
C THR A 242 33.79 11.22 -26.26
N ASN A 243 32.81 12.07 -26.07
CA ASN A 243 32.66 13.33 -26.80
C ASN A 243 32.77 14.59 -25.89
N GLY A 244 32.83 14.41 -24.55
CA GLY A 244 32.97 15.48 -23.57
C GLY A 244 31.68 16.26 -23.27
N ASP A 245 30.51 15.67 -23.57
CA ASP A 245 29.21 16.31 -23.34
C ASP A 245 28.65 16.09 -21.93
N GLY A 246 29.37 15.31 -21.10
CA GLY A 246 28.96 14.98 -19.71
C GLY A 246 28.10 13.73 -19.59
N TYR A 247 27.78 13.07 -20.68
CA TYR A 247 27.05 11.80 -20.69
C TYR A 247 27.97 10.63 -21.07
N VAL A 248 27.65 9.45 -20.58
CA VAL A 248 28.43 8.26 -20.93
C VAL A 248 27.86 7.57 -22.14
N ASP A 249 28.73 7.25 -23.08
CA ASP A 249 28.44 6.54 -24.33
C ASP A 249 28.91 5.09 -24.29
N LYS A 250 28.26 4.23 -25.06
CA LYS A 250 28.74 2.89 -25.38
C LYS A 250 28.43 2.59 -26.83
N ASN A 251 29.50 2.25 -27.60
CA ASN A 251 29.38 1.95 -29.04
C ASN A 251 28.70 3.08 -29.85
N GLY A 252 28.97 4.33 -29.53
CA GLY A 252 28.45 5.51 -30.22
C GLY A 252 26.97 5.82 -29.96
N LYS A 253 26.43 5.33 -28.84
CA LYS A 253 25.05 5.58 -28.41
C LYS A 253 25.04 5.94 -26.94
#